data_25c8d1684fb89cf199c0e0c8cdd6a551
#
_entry.id   25c8d1684fb89cf199c0e0c8cdd6a551
#
_cell.length_a   1.000
_cell.length_b   1.000
_cell.length_c   1.000
_cell.angle_alpha   90.00
_cell.angle_beta   90.00
_cell.angle_gamma   90.00
#
_symmetry.space_group_name_H-M   'P 1'
#
loop_
_entity.id
_entity.type
_entity.pdbx_description
1 polymer ?
#
loop_
_entity_poly.entity_id
_entity_poly.type
_entity_poly.pdbx_seq_one_letter_code
_entity_poly.pdbx_strand_id
1 'polypeptide(L)'
;KDFSPTKVTMSDIEDAALMDMRGVDNARPDSVLVLEMWVKPGGSKYLPKGGLVTIVDNEIVQFSDSGIPYTHGEYPFAHLTGIQNGKFYRRSVIKSLIPLQREYNRVRSQIIHAKNLMAKPQMMYQDGSVDPRKITAKAGIWIPVRPGFQYPTPVPIQPLPNYVLQEVQQLATDFEDISGQHQISRGDSTGGVTAATALAYLGERDDAYLTTIFNSIEAALEKVARQSLSLFVQYVDTQRLIKTVGSDGSFDAMMLSGADIASGTDIRIESGSALPT
;
A
#
# COMPACT_ATOMS: atom_id res chain seq x y z
N LYS A 1 27.43 21.87 14.97
CA LYS A 1 28.07 20.55 15.09
C LYS A 1 27.86 19.81 13.80
N ASP A 2 28.93 19.25 13.24
CA ASP A 2 28.86 18.36 12.08
C ASP A 2 28.52 16.96 12.61
N PHE A 3 27.40 16.40 12.17
CA PHE A 3 26.97 15.06 12.54
C PHE A 3 27.48 14.03 11.51
N SER A 4 27.96 12.90 11.99
CA SER A 4 28.37 11.82 11.11
C SER A 4 27.16 11.14 10.46
N PRO A 5 27.23 10.72 9.18
CA PRO A 5 26.17 9.95 8.55
C PRO A 5 25.90 8.66 9.32
N THR A 6 24.66 8.45 9.78
CA THR A 6 24.29 7.24 10.52
C THR A 6 23.64 6.25 9.56
N LYS A 7 24.24 5.05 9.44
CA LYS A 7 23.59 3.94 8.76
C LYS A 7 22.53 3.37 9.68
N VAL A 8 21.27 3.53 9.31
CA VAL A 8 20.15 2.85 9.96
C VAL A 8 20.18 1.40 9.52
N THR A 9 20.61 0.49 10.38
CA THR A 9 20.50 -0.95 10.13
C THR A 9 19.19 -1.46 10.72
N MET A 10 18.64 -2.52 10.13
CA MET A 10 17.38 -3.11 10.61
C MET A 10 17.50 -3.68 12.04
N SER A 11 18.73 -3.94 12.52
CA SER A 11 19.04 -4.36 13.90
C SER A 11 18.86 -3.23 14.92
N ASP A 12 18.89 -1.97 14.48
CA ASP A 12 18.79 -0.81 15.37
C ASP A 12 17.32 -0.43 15.66
N ILE A 13 16.39 -1.08 14.96
CA ILE A 13 14.97 -0.83 15.08
C ILE A 13 14.30 -2.10 15.62
N GLU A 14 14.15 -2.20 16.95
CA GLU A 14 13.50 -3.34 17.63
C GLU A 14 12.03 -3.53 17.29
N ASP A 15 11.40 -2.62 16.56
CA ASP A 15 9.98 -2.68 16.26
C ASP A 15 9.71 -3.42 14.94
N ALA A 16 9.18 -4.64 15.07
CA ALA A 16 8.86 -5.52 13.94
C ALA A 16 7.92 -4.89 12.87
N ALA A 17 7.22 -3.80 13.21
CA ALA A 17 6.36 -3.09 12.26
C ALA A 17 7.17 -2.23 11.27
N LEU A 18 8.33 -1.74 11.67
CA LEU A 18 9.25 -1.01 10.79
C LEU A 18 10.11 -1.95 9.94
N MET A 19 10.24 -3.23 10.33
CA MET A 19 10.92 -4.25 9.51
C MET A 19 10.22 -4.53 8.17
N ASP A 20 8.95 -4.17 8.02
CA ASP A 20 8.23 -4.27 6.74
C ASP A 20 8.59 -3.16 5.74
N MET A 21 9.27 -2.12 6.17
CA MET A 21 9.84 -1.10 5.29
C MET A 21 11.16 -1.55 4.64
N ARG A 22 11.24 -2.78 4.17
CA ARG A 22 12.40 -3.34 3.44
C ARG A 22 12.75 -2.63 2.12
N GLY A 23 12.32 -1.39 1.95
CA GLY A 23 12.70 -0.54 0.82
C GLY A 23 13.61 0.62 1.20
N VAL A 24 13.98 0.78 2.48
CA VAL A 24 14.81 1.90 2.95
C VAL A 24 16.30 1.48 3.11
N ASP A 25 16.72 0.47 2.40
CA ASP A 25 18.13 0.04 2.37
C ASP A 25 19.07 1.03 1.63
N ASN A 26 18.52 2.17 1.20
CA ASN A 26 19.27 3.28 0.67
C ASN A 26 19.42 4.37 1.73
N ALA A 27 20.21 4.12 2.78
CA ALA A 27 20.80 5.20 3.56
C ALA A 27 21.54 6.11 2.56
N ARG A 28 20.98 7.28 2.28
CA ARG A 28 21.68 8.27 1.47
C ARG A 28 22.99 8.57 2.18
N PRO A 29 24.15 8.52 1.50
CA PRO A 29 25.46 8.67 2.15
C PRO A 29 25.60 9.98 2.94
N ASP A 30 24.79 10.99 2.62
CA ASP A 30 24.82 12.32 3.25
C ASP A 30 23.60 12.55 4.17
N SER A 31 22.97 11.50 4.70
CA SER A 31 21.81 11.62 5.59
C SER A 31 22.18 11.25 7.03
N VAL A 32 21.54 11.94 7.97
CA VAL A 32 21.68 11.70 9.41
C VAL A 32 20.33 11.32 9.99
N LEU A 33 20.31 10.33 10.89
CA LEU A 33 19.09 9.92 11.57
C LEU A 33 18.73 10.94 12.64
N VAL A 34 17.52 11.50 12.55
CA VAL A 34 16.92 12.38 13.55
C VAL A 34 15.77 11.65 14.21
N LEU A 35 15.86 11.49 15.53
CA LEU A 35 14.82 10.88 16.35
C LEU A 35 14.11 11.97 17.16
N GLU A 36 12.81 12.11 16.97
CA GLU A 36 11.97 12.98 17.80
C GLU A 36 11.12 12.12 18.74
N MET A 37 11.31 12.33 20.03
CA MET A 37 10.54 11.66 21.07
C MET A 37 9.59 12.64 21.75
N TRP A 38 8.29 12.43 21.57
CA TRP A 38 7.24 13.17 22.22
C TRP A 38 6.74 12.43 23.47
N VAL A 39 6.77 13.11 24.61
CA VAL A 39 6.36 12.53 25.89
C VAL A 39 5.15 13.30 26.43
N LYS A 40 4.06 12.59 26.75
CA LYS A 40 2.91 13.16 27.43
C LYS A 40 3.19 13.41 28.91
N PRO A 41 2.47 14.34 29.54
CA PRO A 41 2.51 14.52 30.99
C PRO A 41 2.29 13.21 31.72
N GLY A 42 3.15 12.89 32.69
CA GLY A 42 3.13 11.61 33.41
C GLY A 42 3.69 10.40 32.66
N GLY A 43 4.08 10.54 31.39
CA GLY A 43 4.62 9.42 30.58
C GLY A 43 6.06 9.02 30.93
N SER A 44 6.80 9.89 31.59
CA SER A 44 8.16 9.60 32.05
C SER A 44 8.45 10.32 33.38
N LYS A 45 9.19 9.64 34.27
CA LYS A 45 9.66 10.29 35.51
C LYS A 45 10.70 11.40 35.26
N TYR A 46 11.38 11.38 34.14
CA TYR A 46 12.36 12.40 33.75
C TYR A 46 11.72 13.63 33.10
N LEU A 47 10.49 13.47 32.58
CA LEU A 47 9.70 14.53 31.96
C LEU A 47 8.27 14.51 32.54
N PRO A 48 8.08 14.90 33.80
CA PRO A 48 6.79 14.81 34.48
C PRO A 48 5.71 15.69 33.83
N LYS A 49 6.11 16.80 33.22
CA LYS A 49 5.20 17.70 32.46
C LYS A 49 5.04 17.29 31.01
N GLY A 50 5.75 16.23 30.58
CA GLY A 50 5.87 15.90 29.17
C GLY A 50 6.89 16.79 28.47
N GLY A 51 7.05 16.62 27.15
CA GLY A 51 7.96 17.44 26.37
C GLY A 51 8.40 16.79 25.06
N LEU A 52 9.37 17.45 24.44
CA LEU A 52 10.00 17.02 23.21
C LEU A 52 11.49 16.82 23.42
N VAL A 53 11.99 15.68 22.99
CA VAL A 53 13.43 15.40 22.93
C VAL A 53 13.82 15.06 21.50
N THR A 54 14.76 15.80 20.93
CA THR A 54 15.31 15.52 19.61
C THR A 54 16.73 15.02 19.75
N ILE A 55 17.00 13.86 19.21
CA ILE A 55 18.29 13.18 19.24
C ILE A 55 18.81 13.05 17.81
N VAL A 56 20.05 13.43 17.61
CA VAL A 56 20.75 13.29 16.33
C VAL A 56 22.09 12.60 16.61
N ASP A 57 22.35 11.49 15.94
CA ASP A 57 23.60 10.73 16.07
C ASP A 57 24.00 10.50 17.56
N ASN A 58 23.07 10.00 18.38
CA ASN A 58 23.22 9.78 19.82
C ASN A 58 23.46 11.04 20.68
N GLU A 59 23.42 12.24 20.12
CA GLU A 59 23.47 13.49 20.86
C GLU A 59 22.09 14.14 20.98
N ILE A 60 21.74 14.62 22.17
CA ILE A 60 20.53 15.39 22.41
C ILE A 60 20.75 16.81 21.86
N VAL A 61 20.03 17.15 20.78
CA VAL A 61 20.12 18.48 20.15
C VAL A 61 19.10 19.43 20.72
N GLN A 62 17.91 18.93 21.03
CA GLN A 62 16.83 19.71 21.61
C GLN A 62 16.22 18.95 22.78
N PHE A 63 16.03 19.65 23.89
CA PHE A 63 15.36 19.14 25.06
C PHE A 63 14.38 20.22 25.55
N SER A 64 13.11 19.88 25.60
CA SER A 64 12.06 20.75 26.14
C SER A 64 11.29 19.97 27.21
N ASP A 65 11.31 20.48 28.44
CA ASP A 65 10.61 19.92 29.61
C ASP A 65 9.36 20.75 30.00
N SER A 66 9.03 21.76 29.20
CA SER A 66 7.90 22.67 29.45
C SER A 66 6.54 22.07 29.07
N GLY A 67 6.52 20.83 28.68
CA GLY A 67 5.31 20.14 28.20
C GLY A 67 5.17 20.15 26.69
N ILE A 68 4.00 19.70 26.23
CA ILE A 68 3.63 19.79 24.81
C ILE A 68 3.28 21.25 24.51
N PRO A 69 3.88 21.90 23.49
CA PRO A 69 3.72 23.33 23.23
C PRO A 69 2.33 23.71 22.68
N TYR A 70 1.47 22.72 22.47
CA TYR A 70 0.14 22.92 21.88
C TYR A 70 -0.94 22.96 22.95
N THR A 71 -1.90 23.89 22.83
CA THR A 71 -3.02 24.05 23.78
C THR A 71 -3.90 22.83 23.86
N HIS A 72 -4.01 22.02 22.79
CA HIS A 72 -4.77 20.77 22.80
C HIS A 72 -4.12 19.65 23.63
N GLY A 73 -2.85 19.77 24.06
CA GLY A 73 -2.16 18.80 24.92
C GLY A 73 -1.96 17.41 24.35
N GLU A 74 -2.21 17.20 23.06
CA GLU A 74 -2.06 15.93 22.38
C GLU A 74 -0.78 15.88 21.54
N TYR A 75 -0.36 14.67 21.17
CA TYR A 75 0.71 14.49 20.19
C TYR A 75 0.31 15.06 18.82
N PRO A 76 1.23 15.72 18.09
CA PRO A 76 0.96 16.29 16.76
C PRO A 76 0.91 15.23 15.67
N PHE A 77 0.34 14.06 15.98
CA PHE A 77 0.23 12.93 15.06
C PHE A 77 -1.21 12.41 15.04
N ALA A 78 -1.72 12.20 13.84
CA ALA A 78 -2.95 11.45 13.64
C ALA A 78 -2.59 10.05 13.13
N HIS A 79 -2.98 9.03 13.87
CA HIS A 79 -2.69 7.64 13.55
C HIS A 79 -3.75 7.09 12.60
N LEU A 80 -3.39 6.93 11.33
CA LEU A 80 -4.21 6.25 10.34
C LEU A 80 -3.88 4.76 10.36
N THR A 81 -4.90 3.92 10.51
CA THR A 81 -4.73 2.49 10.72
C THR A 81 -5.45 1.66 9.67
N GLY A 82 -4.83 0.55 9.26
CA GLY A 82 -5.44 -0.47 8.40
C GLY A 82 -6.23 -1.51 9.19
N ILE A 83 -6.16 -2.77 8.75
CA ILE A 83 -6.86 -3.90 9.37
C ILE A 83 -6.28 -4.19 10.76
N GLN A 84 -7.17 -4.32 11.75
CA GLN A 84 -6.79 -4.59 13.13
C GLN A 84 -6.17 -5.98 13.28
N ASN A 85 -4.99 -6.04 13.92
CA ASN A 85 -4.24 -7.28 14.15
C ASN A 85 -3.78 -7.44 15.61
N GLY A 86 -4.36 -6.66 16.54
CA GLY A 86 -3.99 -6.66 17.95
C GLY A 86 -2.67 -5.94 18.27
N LYS A 87 -2.01 -5.33 17.28
CA LYS A 87 -0.77 -4.54 17.43
C LYS A 87 -1.03 -3.06 17.21
N PHE A 88 -0.11 -2.21 17.69
CA PHE A 88 -0.16 -0.77 17.44
C PHE A 88 -0.09 -0.46 15.94
N TYR A 89 0.87 -1.05 15.23
CA TYR A 89 0.95 -0.97 13.78
C TYR A 89 0.07 -2.05 13.16
N ARG A 90 -0.99 -1.61 12.52
CA ARG A 90 -1.99 -2.47 11.90
C ARG A 90 -1.54 -2.96 10.53
N ARG A 91 -2.25 -3.94 10.02
CA ARG A 91 -1.93 -4.60 8.76
C ARG A 91 -2.58 -3.89 7.57
N SER A 92 -1.84 -3.75 6.49
CA SER A 92 -2.43 -3.32 5.19
C SER A 92 -3.21 -4.48 4.56
N VAL A 93 -4.28 -4.16 3.83
CA VAL A 93 -5.00 -5.12 2.96
C VAL A 93 -4.04 -5.78 1.98
N ILE A 94 -3.16 -4.98 1.37
CA ILE A 94 -2.17 -5.43 0.37
C ILE A 94 -1.23 -6.50 0.94
N LYS A 95 -0.89 -6.44 2.22
CA LYS A 95 0.01 -7.42 2.85
C LYS A 95 -0.51 -8.85 2.75
N SER A 96 -1.82 -9.02 2.84
CA SER A 96 -2.46 -10.33 2.69
C SER A 96 -2.45 -10.84 1.25
N LEU A 97 -2.41 -9.93 0.28
CA LEU A 97 -2.41 -10.25 -1.15
C LEU A 97 -1.02 -10.55 -1.71
N ILE A 98 0.07 -10.14 -1.03
CA ILE A 98 1.45 -10.35 -1.51
C ILE A 98 1.78 -11.81 -1.81
N PRO A 99 1.51 -12.80 -0.91
CA PRO A 99 1.81 -14.20 -1.20
C PRO A 99 1.02 -14.72 -2.39
N LEU A 100 -0.25 -14.36 -2.53
CA LEU A 100 -1.08 -14.72 -3.69
C LEU A 100 -0.52 -14.14 -4.99
N GLN A 101 -0.11 -12.87 -4.98
CA GLN A 101 0.50 -12.25 -6.16
C GLN A 101 1.79 -12.94 -6.58
N ARG A 102 2.61 -13.38 -5.62
CA ARG A 102 3.83 -14.13 -5.91
C ARG A 102 3.52 -15.48 -6.55
N GLU A 103 2.54 -16.20 -6.03
CA GLU A 103 2.13 -17.49 -6.59
C GLU A 103 1.50 -17.33 -7.97
N TYR A 104 0.61 -16.37 -8.15
CA TYR A 104 0.04 -16.03 -9.45
C TYR A 104 1.13 -15.75 -10.50
N ASN A 105 2.11 -14.92 -10.16
CA ASN A 105 3.22 -14.60 -11.05
C ASN A 105 4.05 -15.85 -11.39
N ARG A 106 4.28 -16.71 -10.40
CA ARG A 106 5.00 -17.96 -10.56
C ARG A 106 4.29 -18.92 -11.53
N VAL A 107 3.01 -19.17 -11.31
CA VAL A 107 2.20 -20.06 -12.17
C VAL A 107 2.12 -19.49 -13.58
N ARG A 108 1.89 -18.16 -13.74
CA ARG A 108 1.89 -17.49 -15.05
C ARG A 108 3.22 -17.62 -15.77
N SER A 109 4.33 -17.50 -15.07
CA SER A 109 5.67 -17.70 -15.64
C SER A 109 5.91 -19.14 -16.10
N GLN A 110 5.44 -20.13 -15.34
CA GLN A 110 5.50 -21.55 -15.73
C GLN A 110 4.67 -21.83 -16.99
N ILE A 111 3.46 -21.27 -17.08
CA ILE A 111 2.61 -21.39 -18.28
C ILE A 111 3.31 -20.78 -19.50
N ILE A 112 3.88 -19.60 -19.37
CA ILE A 112 4.61 -18.91 -20.45
C ILE A 112 5.82 -19.76 -20.89
N HIS A 113 6.58 -20.28 -19.93
CA HIS A 113 7.72 -21.15 -20.21
C HIS A 113 7.31 -22.42 -20.97
N ALA A 114 6.29 -23.12 -20.49
CA ALA A 114 5.77 -24.29 -21.15
C ALA A 114 5.25 -24.02 -22.57
N LYS A 115 4.50 -22.90 -22.74
CA LYS A 115 4.06 -22.43 -24.05
C LYS A 115 5.23 -22.19 -25.01
N ASN A 116 6.31 -21.58 -24.52
CA ASN A 116 7.51 -21.33 -25.34
C ASN A 116 8.21 -22.62 -25.74
N LEU A 117 8.31 -23.59 -24.83
CA LEU A 117 8.85 -24.92 -25.14
C LEU A 117 7.98 -25.67 -26.16
N MET A 118 6.65 -25.61 -26.04
CA MET A 118 5.73 -26.20 -27.00
C MET A 118 5.83 -25.56 -28.39
N ALA A 119 5.96 -24.22 -28.42
CA ALA A 119 6.07 -23.47 -29.68
C ALA A 119 7.42 -23.69 -30.39
N LYS A 120 8.47 -23.95 -29.63
CA LYS A 120 9.83 -24.19 -30.13
C LYS A 120 10.41 -25.43 -29.45
N PRO A 121 9.98 -26.63 -29.86
CA PRO A 121 10.43 -27.86 -29.22
C PRO A 121 11.93 -28.06 -29.44
N GLN A 122 12.57 -28.62 -28.43
CA GLN A 122 13.93 -29.11 -28.57
C GLN A 122 13.94 -30.30 -29.54
N MET A 123 14.96 -30.37 -30.40
CA MET A 123 15.09 -31.46 -31.37
C MET A 123 16.23 -32.39 -30.95
N MET A 124 15.97 -33.68 -30.96
CA MET A 124 17.00 -34.70 -30.83
C MET A 124 17.45 -35.12 -32.22
N TYR A 125 18.73 -35.18 -32.43
CA TYR A 125 19.31 -35.70 -33.66
C TYR A 125 20.56 -36.55 -33.35
N GLN A 126 20.83 -37.50 -34.23
CA GLN A 126 22.03 -38.30 -34.13
C GLN A 126 23.22 -37.47 -34.59
N ASP A 127 24.32 -37.50 -33.83
CA ASP A 127 25.51 -36.73 -34.17
C ASP A 127 26.01 -37.04 -35.58
N GLY A 128 26.33 -36.03 -36.35
CA GLY A 128 26.70 -36.16 -37.75
C GLY A 128 25.55 -36.33 -38.77
N SER A 129 24.29 -36.48 -38.33
CA SER A 129 23.13 -36.63 -39.23
C SER A 129 22.78 -35.33 -39.99
N VAL A 130 22.89 -34.16 -39.33
CA VAL A 130 22.57 -32.87 -39.88
C VAL A 130 23.68 -31.89 -39.50
N ASP A 131 24.01 -30.94 -40.39
CA ASP A 131 24.90 -29.83 -40.05
C ASP A 131 24.16 -28.78 -39.23
N PRO A 132 24.52 -28.55 -37.94
CA PRO A 132 23.84 -27.57 -37.09
C PRO A 132 23.80 -26.16 -37.65
N ARG A 133 24.78 -25.78 -38.47
CA ARG A 133 24.89 -24.48 -39.08
C ARG A 133 23.81 -24.20 -40.13
N LYS A 134 23.19 -25.25 -40.68
CA LYS A 134 22.11 -25.18 -41.66
C LYS A 134 20.73 -25.12 -41.03
N ILE A 135 20.62 -25.37 -39.70
CA ILE A 135 19.38 -25.27 -38.98
C ILE A 135 19.08 -23.83 -38.69
N THR A 136 18.11 -23.22 -39.35
CA THR A 136 17.69 -21.83 -39.18
C THR A 136 16.17 -21.80 -38.94
N ALA A 137 15.69 -20.71 -38.33
CA ALA A 137 14.26 -20.49 -38.04
C ALA A 137 13.45 -20.02 -39.28
N LYS A 138 14.04 -20.03 -40.50
CA LYS A 138 13.34 -19.64 -41.73
C LYS A 138 12.32 -20.69 -42.16
N ALA A 139 11.12 -20.27 -42.50
CA ALA A 139 10.10 -21.17 -43.07
C ALA A 139 10.48 -21.67 -44.44
N GLY A 140 10.11 -22.90 -44.78
CA GLY A 140 10.29 -23.48 -46.13
C GLY A 140 11.72 -23.92 -46.46
N ILE A 141 12.59 -24.11 -45.51
CA ILE A 141 13.97 -24.56 -45.73
C ILE A 141 13.99 -26.11 -45.82
N TRP A 142 14.75 -26.58 -46.82
CA TRP A 142 15.08 -28.00 -46.95
C TRP A 142 16.40 -28.29 -46.24
N ILE A 143 16.33 -29.16 -45.21
CA ILE A 143 17.48 -29.54 -44.39
C ILE A 143 17.92 -30.92 -44.85
N PRO A 144 19.09 -31.11 -45.50
CA PRO A 144 19.56 -32.39 -45.94
C PRO A 144 20.02 -33.24 -44.74
N VAL A 145 19.55 -34.47 -44.67
CA VAL A 145 19.99 -35.49 -43.68
C VAL A 145 20.89 -36.46 -44.43
N ARG A 146 22.01 -36.84 -43.81
CA ARG A 146 22.93 -37.84 -44.40
C ARG A 146 22.29 -39.21 -44.51
N PRO A 147 22.51 -39.93 -45.61
CA PRO A 147 22.00 -41.30 -45.77
C PRO A 147 22.46 -42.23 -44.62
N GLY A 148 21.57 -43.06 -44.09
CA GLY A 148 21.87 -44.02 -43.03
C GLY A 148 21.69 -43.49 -41.60
N PHE A 149 21.36 -42.20 -41.42
CA PHE A 149 21.06 -41.63 -40.13
C PHE A 149 19.56 -41.45 -39.91
N GLN A 150 19.13 -41.44 -38.65
CA GLN A 150 17.74 -41.15 -38.28
C GLN A 150 17.42 -39.67 -38.48
N TYR A 151 16.18 -39.37 -38.86
CA TYR A 151 15.70 -37.99 -38.96
C TYR A 151 15.65 -37.31 -37.57
N PRO A 152 15.96 -36.02 -37.47
CA PRO A 152 15.76 -35.28 -36.24
C PRO A 152 14.29 -35.37 -35.78
N THR A 153 14.10 -35.72 -34.51
CA THR A 153 12.77 -35.87 -33.91
C THR A 153 12.61 -34.84 -32.79
N PRO A 154 11.44 -34.22 -32.64
CA PRO A 154 11.20 -33.33 -31.52
C PRO A 154 11.22 -34.14 -30.21
N VAL A 155 11.81 -33.56 -29.16
CA VAL A 155 11.70 -34.09 -27.80
C VAL A 155 10.24 -34.07 -27.41
N PRO A 156 9.65 -35.19 -26.96
CA PRO A 156 8.25 -35.25 -26.58
C PRO A 156 8.05 -34.33 -25.35
N ILE A 157 7.28 -33.29 -25.53
CA ILE A 157 6.91 -32.35 -24.48
C ILE A 157 5.52 -32.75 -23.99
N GLN A 158 5.39 -32.98 -22.69
CA GLN A 158 4.07 -33.22 -22.10
C GLN A 158 3.29 -31.89 -22.06
N PRO A 159 2.02 -31.87 -22.48
CA PRO A 159 1.18 -30.70 -22.35
C PRO A 159 0.98 -30.35 -20.87
N LEU A 160 0.79 -29.07 -20.60
CA LEU A 160 0.45 -28.60 -19.24
C LEU A 160 -0.84 -29.29 -18.77
N PRO A 161 -0.83 -29.88 -17.57
CA PRO A 161 -2.04 -30.45 -16.99
C PRO A 161 -3.12 -29.36 -16.78
N ASN A 162 -4.39 -29.75 -16.98
CA ASN A 162 -5.52 -28.80 -16.86
C ASN A 162 -5.63 -28.15 -15.48
N TYR A 163 -5.18 -28.81 -14.40
CA TYR A 163 -5.21 -28.24 -13.06
C TYR A 163 -4.39 -26.96 -12.94
N VAL A 164 -3.33 -26.77 -13.75
CA VAL A 164 -2.53 -25.54 -13.74
C VAL A 164 -3.33 -24.34 -14.23
N LEU A 165 -4.24 -24.56 -15.19
CA LEU A 165 -5.14 -23.49 -15.66
C LEU A 165 -6.24 -23.20 -14.64
N GLN A 166 -6.73 -24.25 -13.96
CA GLN A 166 -7.69 -24.11 -12.86
C GLN A 166 -7.09 -23.35 -11.68
N GLU A 167 -5.81 -23.61 -11.37
CA GLU A 167 -5.08 -22.89 -10.32
C GLU A 167 -5.04 -21.36 -10.56
N VAL A 168 -4.83 -20.95 -11.81
CA VAL A 168 -4.87 -19.50 -12.16
C VAL A 168 -6.24 -18.89 -11.87
N GLN A 169 -7.32 -19.64 -12.15
CA GLN A 169 -8.68 -19.18 -11.88
C GLN A 169 -8.97 -19.15 -10.38
N GLN A 170 -8.51 -20.17 -9.65
CA GLN A 170 -8.67 -20.23 -8.21
C GLN A 170 -7.95 -19.06 -7.52
N LEU A 171 -6.70 -18.79 -7.92
CA LEU A 171 -5.95 -17.65 -7.40
C LEU A 171 -6.66 -16.31 -7.67
N ALA A 172 -7.33 -16.16 -8.83
CA ALA A 172 -8.11 -14.95 -9.10
C ALA A 172 -9.31 -14.82 -8.16
N THR A 173 -10.00 -15.93 -7.87
CA THR A 173 -11.10 -15.96 -6.89
C THR A 173 -10.59 -15.66 -5.48
N ASP A 174 -9.44 -16.24 -5.08
CA ASP A 174 -8.83 -15.98 -3.77
C ASP A 174 -8.44 -14.51 -3.60
N PHE A 175 -8.03 -13.82 -4.70
CA PHE A 175 -7.81 -12.38 -4.67
C PHE A 175 -9.09 -11.60 -4.36
N GLU A 176 -10.21 -11.98 -4.97
CA GLU A 176 -11.51 -11.35 -4.72
C GLU A 176 -11.94 -11.57 -3.27
N ASP A 177 -11.87 -12.82 -2.79
CA ASP A 177 -12.28 -13.18 -1.43
C ASP A 177 -11.43 -12.50 -0.35
N ILE A 178 -10.10 -12.42 -0.51
CA ILE A 178 -9.22 -11.82 0.49
C ILE A 178 -9.25 -10.29 0.43
N SER A 179 -9.43 -9.70 -0.75
CA SER A 179 -9.56 -8.24 -0.88
C SER A 179 -10.94 -7.72 -0.47
N GLY A 180 -11.97 -8.58 -0.47
CA GLY A 180 -13.36 -8.17 -0.33
C GLY A 180 -13.89 -7.38 -1.52
N GLN A 181 -13.20 -7.43 -2.67
CA GLN A 181 -13.56 -6.72 -3.89
C GLN A 181 -14.06 -7.70 -4.93
N HIS A 182 -15.37 -7.89 -4.99
CA HIS A 182 -16.01 -8.79 -5.94
C HIS A 182 -16.39 -8.07 -7.25
N GLN A 183 -16.88 -8.84 -8.21
CA GLN A 183 -17.24 -8.34 -9.54
C GLN A 183 -18.23 -7.16 -9.49
N ILE A 184 -19.15 -7.18 -8.52
CA ILE A 184 -20.18 -6.13 -8.33
C ILE A 184 -19.54 -4.79 -7.96
N SER A 185 -18.58 -4.80 -7.04
CA SER A 185 -17.84 -3.58 -6.64
C SER A 185 -17.07 -2.96 -7.81
N ARG A 186 -16.77 -3.75 -8.85
CA ARG A 186 -16.12 -3.29 -10.08
C ARG A 186 -17.08 -2.89 -11.18
N GLY A 187 -18.39 -2.98 -10.93
CA GLY A 187 -19.43 -2.65 -11.90
C GLY A 187 -19.70 -3.76 -12.92
N ASP A 188 -19.16 -4.95 -12.73
CA ASP A 188 -19.45 -6.11 -13.58
C ASP A 188 -20.78 -6.77 -13.16
N SER A 189 -21.61 -7.11 -14.12
CA SER A 189 -22.85 -7.85 -13.85
C SER A 189 -22.53 -9.30 -13.47
N THR A 190 -22.92 -9.69 -12.28
CA THR A 190 -22.89 -11.12 -11.89
C THR A 190 -23.92 -11.88 -12.71
N GLY A 191 -23.49 -12.88 -13.46
CA GLY A 191 -24.37 -13.69 -14.29
C GLY A 191 -25.55 -14.25 -13.49
N GLY A 192 -26.77 -13.83 -13.85
CA GLY A 192 -28.01 -14.33 -13.26
C GLY A 192 -28.69 -13.42 -12.22
N VAL A 193 -28.01 -12.40 -11.69
CA VAL A 193 -28.65 -11.44 -10.76
C VAL A 193 -28.98 -10.15 -11.50
N THR A 194 -30.25 -9.98 -11.87
CA THR A 194 -30.74 -8.79 -12.63
C THR A 194 -31.51 -7.82 -11.78
N ALA A 195 -31.86 -8.18 -10.53
CA ALA A 195 -32.62 -7.29 -9.67
C ALA A 195 -31.71 -6.21 -9.08
N ALA A 196 -31.96 -4.95 -9.32
CA ALA A 196 -31.22 -3.81 -8.82
C ALA A 196 -31.07 -3.84 -7.28
N THR A 197 -32.10 -4.28 -6.57
CA THR A 197 -32.07 -4.44 -5.10
C THR A 197 -31.09 -5.50 -4.62
N ALA A 198 -30.95 -6.60 -5.34
CA ALA A 198 -29.99 -7.65 -5.00
C ALA A 198 -28.55 -7.20 -5.28
N LEU A 199 -28.32 -6.46 -6.36
CA LEU A 199 -27.02 -5.85 -6.66
C LEU A 199 -26.63 -4.81 -5.62
N ALA A 200 -27.56 -3.96 -5.18
CA ALA A 200 -27.33 -2.98 -4.11
C ALA A 200 -26.96 -3.68 -2.79
N TYR A 201 -27.67 -4.72 -2.40
CA TYR A 201 -27.37 -5.49 -1.17
C TYR A 201 -25.98 -6.14 -1.20
N LEU A 202 -25.57 -6.69 -2.36
CA LEU A 202 -24.24 -7.27 -2.51
C LEU A 202 -23.15 -6.19 -2.47
N GLY A 203 -23.42 -5.01 -3.05
CA GLY A 203 -22.53 -3.85 -2.96
C GLY A 203 -22.34 -3.37 -1.51
N GLU A 204 -23.43 -3.25 -0.74
CA GLU A 204 -23.35 -2.92 0.70
C GLU A 204 -22.52 -3.92 1.49
N ARG A 205 -22.58 -5.20 1.15
CA ARG A 205 -21.79 -6.23 1.82
C ARG A 205 -20.30 -6.08 1.54
N ASP A 206 -19.93 -5.75 0.32
CA ASP A 206 -18.52 -5.49 -0.05
C ASP A 206 -18.01 -4.23 0.65
N ASP A 207 -18.82 -3.18 0.71
CA ASP A 207 -18.48 -1.94 1.42
C ASP A 207 -18.31 -2.16 2.92
N ALA A 208 -19.10 -3.05 3.54
CA ALA A 208 -18.99 -3.39 4.95
C ALA A 208 -17.61 -3.95 5.33
N TYR A 209 -16.93 -4.66 4.40
CA TYR A 209 -15.57 -5.15 4.62
C TYR A 209 -14.55 -4.01 4.79
N LEU A 210 -14.71 -2.93 4.05
CA LEU A 210 -13.83 -1.76 4.07
C LEU A 210 -14.25 -0.71 5.11
N THR A 211 -15.45 -0.79 5.68
CA THR A 211 -16.01 0.19 6.62
C THR A 211 -15.06 0.48 7.79
N THR A 212 -14.40 -0.55 8.35
CA THR A 212 -13.46 -0.36 9.46
C THR A 212 -12.26 0.51 9.05
N ILE A 213 -11.82 0.42 7.80
CA ILE A 213 -10.71 1.21 7.28
C ILE A 213 -11.19 2.64 7.03
N PHE A 214 -12.36 2.83 6.42
CA PHE A 214 -12.96 4.15 6.20
C PHE A 214 -13.18 4.89 7.50
N ASN A 215 -13.77 4.25 8.52
CA ASN A 215 -13.96 4.85 9.84
C ASN A 215 -12.62 5.27 10.47
N SER A 216 -11.54 4.50 10.25
CA SER A 216 -10.21 4.87 10.72
C SER A 216 -9.63 6.08 9.99
N ILE A 217 -9.92 6.23 8.70
CA ILE A 217 -9.53 7.38 7.90
C ILE A 217 -10.28 8.62 8.38
N GLU A 218 -11.60 8.53 8.54
CA GLU A 218 -12.44 9.62 9.03
C GLU A 218 -12.00 10.09 10.41
N ALA A 219 -11.79 9.18 11.36
CA ALA A 219 -11.30 9.52 12.69
C ALA A 219 -9.91 10.19 12.68
N ALA A 220 -9.02 9.77 11.77
CA ALA A 220 -7.72 10.39 11.61
C ALA A 220 -7.85 11.81 11.03
N LEU A 221 -8.72 12.01 10.03
CA LEU A 221 -8.99 13.31 9.43
C LEU A 221 -9.66 14.26 10.41
N GLU A 222 -10.64 13.80 11.19
CA GLU A 222 -11.25 14.60 12.27
C GLU A 222 -10.22 15.07 13.28
N LYS A 223 -9.31 14.15 13.67
CA LYS A 223 -8.22 14.50 14.59
C LYS A 223 -7.31 15.57 14.01
N VAL A 224 -6.89 15.43 12.76
CA VAL A 224 -6.05 16.42 12.06
C VAL A 224 -6.76 17.77 11.98
N ALA A 225 -8.03 17.76 11.59
CA ALA A 225 -8.82 19.00 11.47
C ALA A 225 -8.99 19.70 12.83
N ARG A 226 -9.29 18.94 13.90
CA ARG A 226 -9.41 19.46 15.26
C ARG A 226 -8.09 20.06 15.76
N GLN A 227 -6.98 19.36 15.55
CA GLN A 227 -5.65 19.85 15.93
C GLN A 227 -5.28 21.09 15.12
N SER A 228 -5.56 21.11 13.80
CA SER A 228 -5.31 22.28 12.95
C SER A 228 -6.11 23.50 13.39
N LEU A 229 -7.37 23.30 13.75
CA LEU A 229 -8.22 24.39 14.27
C LEU A 229 -7.71 24.90 15.61
N SER A 230 -7.28 24.01 16.51
CA SER A 230 -6.66 24.42 17.79
C SER A 230 -5.37 25.21 17.59
N LEU A 231 -4.54 24.83 16.62
CA LEU A 231 -3.34 25.61 16.25
C LEU A 231 -3.70 26.95 15.64
N PHE A 232 -4.74 27.00 14.82
CA PHE A 232 -5.24 28.26 14.29
C PHE A 232 -5.67 29.22 15.41
N VAL A 233 -6.43 28.72 16.38
CA VAL A 233 -6.83 29.51 17.58
C VAL A 233 -5.62 29.98 18.39
N GLN A 234 -4.58 29.13 18.53
CA GLN A 234 -3.41 29.43 19.33
C GLN A 234 -2.46 30.45 18.68
N TYR A 235 -2.31 30.46 17.36
CA TYR A 235 -1.26 31.19 16.66
C TYR A 235 -1.75 32.30 15.72
N VAL A 236 -3.05 32.38 15.44
CA VAL A 236 -3.59 33.37 14.52
C VAL A 236 -4.25 34.52 15.30
N ASP A 237 -3.46 35.53 15.63
CA ASP A 237 -3.92 36.69 16.38
C ASP A 237 -4.58 37.76 15.50
N THR A 238 -4.24 37.77 14.19
CA THR A 238 -4.75 38.78 13.24
C THR A 238 -5.88 38.23 12.41
N GLN A 239 -6.88 39.06 12.13
CA GLN A 239 -7.97 38.71 11.24
C GLN A 239 -7.46 38.35 9.85
N ARG A 240 -7.88 37.23 9.35
CA ARG A 240 -7.58 36.74 7.99
C ARG A 240 -8.86 36.54 7.19
N LEU A 241 -8.80 36.89 5.91
CA LEU A 241 -9.87 36.62 4.97
C LEU A 241 -9.86 35.12 4.59
N ILE A 242 -10.89 34.40 4.99
CA ILE A 242 -11.07 33.00 4.64
C ILE A 242 -12.25 32.88 3.68
N LYS A 243 -12.04 32.14 2.59
CA LYS A 243 -13.12 31.75 1.69
C LYS A 243 -13.82 30.53 2.29
N THR A 244 -15.09 30.67 2.55
CA THR A 244 -15.97 29.56 2.96
C THR A 244 -16.85 29.14 1.78
N VAL A 245 -17.13 27.84 1.69
CA VAL A 245 -18.06 27.29 0.71
C VAL A 245 -19.33 26.95 1.47
N GLY A 246 -20.44 27.60 1.13
CA GLY A 246 -21.74 27.28 1.70
C GLY A 246 -22.26 25.91 1.22
N SER A 247 -23.26 25.37 1.90
CA SER A 247 -23.90 24.08 1.53
C SER A 247 -24.56 24.10 0.14
N ASP A 248 -24.80 25.29 -0.39
CA ASP A 248 -25.33 25.54 -1.74
C ASP A 248 -24.23 25.73 -2.82
N GLY A 249 -22.97 25.55 -2.43
CA GLY A 249 -21.81 25.76 -3.32
C GLY A 249 -21.44 27.23 -3.54
N SER A 250 -22.11 28.20 -2.85
CA SER A 250 -21.75 29.59 -2.90
C SER A 250 -20.44 29.86 -2.17
N PHE A 251 -19.63 30.79 -2.69
CA PHE A 251 -18.42 31.23 -2.04
C PHE A 251 -18.72 32.49 -1.22
N ASP A 252 -18.50 32.42 0.07
CA ASP A 252 -18.54 33.57 0.96
C ASP A 252 -17.13 33.91 1.48
N ALA A 253 -16.87 35.15 1.75
CA ALA A 253 -15.60 35.63 2.27
C ALA A 253 -15.80 36.19 3.68
N MET A 254 -15.23 35.48 4.66
CA MET A 254 -15.36 35.85 6.07
C MET A 254 -14.01 36.26 6.64
N MET A 255 -13.99 37.31 7.44
CA MET A 255 -12.83 37.70 8.26
C MET A 255 -12.89 36.87 9.55
N LEU A 256 -11.89 36.04 9.79
CA LEU A 256 -11.78 35.19 10.97
C LEU A 256 -10.46 35.43 11.70
N SER A 257 -10.55 35.49 13.02
CA SER A 257 -9.42 35.44 13.95
C SER A 257 -9.52 34.19 14.84
N GLY A 258 -8.44 33.82 15.53
CA GLY A 258 -8.47 32.73 16.48
C GLY A 258 -9.52 32.90 17.59
N ALA A 259 -9.77 34.14 18.00
CA ALA A 259 -10.77 34.45 19.02
C ALA A 259 -12.22 34.13 18.58
N ASP A 260 -12.53 34.26 17.30
CA ASP A 260 -13.87 34.02 16.77
C ASP A 260 -14.22 32.53 16.79
N ILE A 261 -13.20 31.65 16.76
CA ILE A 261 -13.33 30.20 16.68
C ILE A 261 -13.24 29.53 18.06
N ALA A 262 -12.73 30.22 19.08
CA ALA A 262 -12.41 29.66 20.41
C ALA A 262 -13.58 28.95 21.12
N SER A 263 -14.83 29.18 20.71
CA SER A 263 -16.04 28.61 21.31
C SER A 263 -16.53 27.31 20.63
N GLY A 264 -15.98 26.93 19.48
CA GLY A 264 -16.50 25.79 18.70
C GLY A 264 -15.40 25.00 18.03
N THR A 265 -14.86 23.98 18.73
CA THR A 265 -13.85 23.07 18.19
C THR A 265 -14.40 21.68 17.83
N ASP A 266 -15.72 21.53 17.78
CA ASP A 266 -16.34 20.27 17.35
C ASP A 266 -16.37 20.21 15.82
N ILE A 267 -15.57 19.31 15.29
CA ILE A 267 -15.47 19.07 13.84
C ILE A 267 -16.01 17.67 13.57
N ARG A 268 -16.92 17.58 12.63
CA ARG A 268 -17.37 16.31 12.08
C ARG A 268 -17.07 16.27 10.60
N ILE A 269 -16.64 15.11 10.13
CA ILE A 269 -16.49 14.84 8.72
C ILE A 269 -17.78 14.18 8.26
N GLU A 270 -18.51 14.84 7.37
CA GLU A 270 -19.59 14.19 6.65
C GLU A 270 -18.94 13.36 5.54
N SER A 271 -19.10 12.04 5.61
CA SER A 271 -18.73 11.16 4.50
C SER A 271 -19.65 11.49 3.32
N GLY A 272 -19.16 12.40 2.48
CA GLY A 272 -19.81 12.70 1.21
C GLY A 272 -19.78 11.46 0.34
N SER A 273 -20.91 11.10 -0.26
CA SER A 273 -20.93 10.12 -1.33
C SER A 273 -19.94 10.59 -2.40
N ALA A 274 -18.87 9.83 -2.59
CA ALA A 274 -17.87 10.12 -3.63
C ALA A 274 -18.41 9.92 -5.05
N LEU A 275 -19.71 9.72 -5.19
CA LEU A 275 -20.39 9.63 -6.47
C LEU A 275 -20.80 11.04 -6.87
N PRO A 276 -20.26 11.59 -7.96
CA PRO A 276 -20.81 12.79 -8.58
C PRO A 276 -22.25 12.45 -9.01
N THR A 277 -23.20 13.17 -8.44
CA THR A 277 -24.62 13.15 -8.88
C THR A 277 -24.75 13.66 -10.30
#